data_37b819d598a7e9dd52a53099629090ef
#
_entry.id   37b819d598a7e9dd52a53099629090ef
#
_cell.length_a   1.000
_cell.length_b   1.000
_cell.length_c   1.000
_cell.angle_alpha   90.00
_cell.angle_beta   90.00
_cell.angle_gamma   90.00
#
_symmetry.space_group_name_H-M   'P 1'
#
loop_
_entity.id
_entity.type
_entity.pdbx_description
1 polymer ?
#
loop_
_entity_poly.entity_id
_entity_poly.type
_entity_poly.pdbx_seq_one_letter_code
_entity_poly.pdbx_strand_id
1 'polypeptide(L)'
;MAIFEGSFTNASTLKVGIVIARFNDLITNKILSGCLDCLKRHGLDTSELSDQVDIVWVPGSFELPIAAKTLMKKKSYDVVIALGAXX
;
A
#
# COMPACT_ATOMS: atom_id res chain seq x y z
N MET A 1 22.89 -12.65 3.85
CA MET A 1 21.74 -11.76 3.66
C MET A 1 22.09 -10.69 2.66
N ALA A 2 21.23 -10.52 1.68
CA ALA A 2 21.42 -9.48 0.68
C ALA A 2 20.63 -8.25 1.10
N ILE A 3 21.27 -7.12 1.04
CA ILE A 3 20.62 -5.85 1.34
C ILE A 3 20.52 -5.06 0.05
N PHE A 4 19.30 -4.73 -0.33
CA PHE A 4 19.05 -3.96 -1.53
C PHE A 4 18.64 -2.57 -1.14
N GLU A 5 19.44 -1.61 -1.56
CA GLU A 5 19.09 -0.22 -1.35
C GLU A 5 18.60 0.32 -2.68
N GLY A 6 17.29 0.44 -2.76
CA GLY A 6 16.70 0.95 -3.97
C GLY A 6 16.83 2.44 -4.05
N SER A 7 16.92 2.94 -5.24
CA SER A 7 16.73 4.35 -5.46
C SER A 7 15.36 4.54 -6.10
N PHE A 8 14.76 5.67 -5.84
CA PHE A 8 13.44 5.96 -6.36
C PHE A 8 13.50 6.94 -7.52
N THR A 9 14.50 6.73 -8.36
CA THR A 9 14.64 7.61 -9.53
C THR A 9 13.46 7.51 -10.47
N ASN A 10 12.77 6.36 -10.47
CA ASN A 10 11.59 6.17 -11.31
C ASN A 10 10.30 6.23 -10.52
N ALA A 11 10.31 6.95 -9.41
CA ALA A 11 9.13 6.99 -8.54
C ALA A 11 7.90 7.53 -9.25
N SER A 12 8.08 8.42 -10.22
CA SER A 12 6.94 8.99 -10.92
C SER A 12 6.19 7.97 -11.77
N THR A 13 6.80 6.82 -12.06
CA THR A 13 6.15 5.79 -12.85
C THR A 13 5.69 4.59 -12.04
N LEU A 14 6.02 4.54 -10.76
CA LEU A 14 5.64 3.39 -9.92
C LEU A 14 4.15 3.42 -9.61
N LYS A 15 3.57 2.24 -9.57
CA LYS A 15 2.18 2.07 -9.17
C LYS A 15 2.11 1.15 -7.98
N VAL A 16 1.45 1.61 -6.92
CA VAL A 16 1.40 0.91 -5.65
C VAL A 16 -0.06 0.68 -5.27
N GLY A 17 -0.38 -0.56 -4.93
CA GLY A 17 -1.67 -0.87 -4.38
C GLY A 17 -1.54 -1.16 -2.89
N ILE A 18 -2.43 -0.62 -2.09
CA ILE A 18 -2.44 -0.86 -0.65
C ILE A 18 -3.76 -1.51 -0.29
N VAL A 19 -3.69 -2.66 0.38
CA VAL A 19 -4.88 -3.26 0.96
C VAL A 19 -4.74 -3.17 2.47
N ILE A 20 -5.78 -2.71 3.15
CA ILE A 20 -5.68 -2.42 4.56
C ILE A 20 -6.92 -2.90 5.29
N ALA A 21 -6.71 -3.53 6.45
CA ALA A 21 -7.78 -4.05 7.26
C ALA A 21 -8.33 -2.97 8.16
N ARG A 22 -9.67 -2.91 8.23
CA ARG A 22 -10.34 -1.92 9.07
C ARG A 22 -10.33 -2.30 10.54
N PHE A 23 -10.23 -3.58 10.84
CA PHE A 23 -10.16 -4.02 12.23
C PHE A 23 -8.99 -3.33 12.93
N ASN A 24 -9.22 -2.82 14.13
CA ASN A 24 -8.24 -2.00 14.84
C ASN A 24 -7.86 -0.76 14.06
N ASP A 25 -8.88 -0.05 13.57
CA ASP A 25 -8.59 1.04 12.66
C ASP A 25 -7.84 2.20 13.32
N LEU A 26 -7.88 2.32 14.63
CA LEU A 26 -7.06 3.32 15.30
C LEU A 26 -5.58 3.06 15.01
N ILE A 27 -5.19 1.78 15.02
CA ILE A 27 -3.82 1.40 14.75
C ILE A 27 -3.54 1.37 13.25
N THR A 28 -4.46 0.77 12.48
CA THR A 28 -4.21 0.64 11.04
C THR A 28 -4.19 1.98 10.33
N ASN A 29 -4.96 2.95 10.81
CA ASN A 29 -4.89 4.28 10.24
C ASN A 29 -3.52 4.92 10.46
N LYS A 30 -2.91 4.66 11.61
CA LYS A 30 -1.57 5.17 11.86
C LYS A 30 -0.54 4.48 10.98
N ILE A 31 -0.72 3.17 10.78
CA ILE A 31 0.18 2.44 9.88
C ILE A 31 0.04 2.97 8.46
N LEU A 32 -1.19 3.21 8.04
CA LEU A 32 -1.41 3.75 6.70
C LEU A 32 -0.77 5.13 6.54
N SER A 33 -0.93 5.98 7.55
CA SER A 33 -0.31 7.31 7.49
C SER A 33 1.19 7.20 7.34
N GLY A 34 1.81 6.30 8.10
CA GLY A 34 3.25 6.10 8.00
C GLY A 34 3.65 5.57 6.64
N CYS A 35 2.87 4.65 6.11
CA CYS A 35 3.15 4.09 4.79
C CYS A 35 3.06 5.17 3.71
N LEU A 36 2.00 5.96 3.74
CA LEU A 36 1.83 7.02 2.74
C LEU A 36 2.90 8.09 2.87
N ASP A 37 3.28 8.42 4.11
CA ASP A 37 4.34 9.38 4.32
C ASP A 37 5.66 8.88 3.75
N CYS A 38 5.95 7.61 3.95
CA CYS A 38 7.16 7.01 3.40
C CYS A 38 7.17 7.08 1.87
N LEU A 39 6.04 6.71 1.26
CA LEU A 39 5.94 6.76 -0.20
C LEU A 39 6.10 8.19 -0.71
N LYS A 40 5.49 9.13 -0.02
CA LYS A 40 5.58 10.53 -0.43
C LYS A 40 7.01 11.04 -0.33
N ARG A 41 7.71 10.68 0.74
CA ARG A 41 9.10 11.12 0.89
C ARG A 41 10.01 10.52 -0.17
N HIS A 42 9.59 9.41 -0.75
CA HIS A 42 10.37 8.79 -1.82
C HIS A 42 9.89 9.20 -3.21
N GLY A 43 9.03 10.19 -3.29
CA GLY A 43 8.71 10.79 -4.55
C GLY A 43 7.40 10.37 -5.20
N LEU A 44 6.62 9.52 -4.52
CA LEU A 44 5.34 9.13 -5.09
C LEU A 44 4.27 10.18 -4.77
N ASP A 45 3.32 10.31 -5.67
CA ASP A 45 2.19 11.21 -5.48
C ASP A 45 1.11 10.45 -4.70
N THR A 46 0.91 10.83 -3.44
CA THR A 46 -0.06 10.17 -2.58
C THR A 46 -1.35 10.95 -2.44
N SER A 47 -1.56 11.97 -3.26
CA SER A 47 -2.78 12.76 -3.19
C SER A 47 -3.98 11.92 -3.66
N GLU A 48 -5.17 12.37 -3.31
CA GLU A 48 -6.39 11.65 -3.68
C GLU A 48 -6.61 11.55 -5.18
N LEU A 49 -6.05 12.48 -5.92
CA LEU A 49 -6.21 12.49 -7.37
C LEU A 49 -5.14 11.67 -8.08
N SER A 50 -4.19 11.13 -7.32
CA SER A 50 -3.10 10.39 -7.91
C SER A 50 -3.58 9.05 -8.47
N ASP A 51 -2.98 8.61 -9.56
CA ASP A 51 -3.19 7.24 -10.02
C ASP A 51 -1.99 6.37 -9.71
N GLN A 52 -1.07 6.84 -8.89
CA GLN A 52 0.08 6.04 -8.47
C GLN A 52 -0.23 5.14 -7.30
N VAL A 53 -1.16 5.55 -6.42
CA VAL A 53 -1.43 4.81 -5.18
C VAL A 53 -2.93 4.56 -5.08
N ASP A 54 -3.30 3.31 -4.98
CA ASP A 54 -4.69 2.91 -4.75
C ASP A 54 -4.80 2.25 -3.39
N ILE A 55 -5.88 2.53 -2.68
CA ILE A 55 -6.10 1.99 -1.35
C ILE A 55 -7.42 1.26 -1.33
N VAL A 56 -7.39 0.02 -0.85
CA VAL A 56 -8.60 -0.79 -0.70
C VAL A 56 -8.72 -1.21 0.75
N TRP A 57 -9.86 -0.89 1.36
CA TRP A 57 -10.15 -1.28 2.73
C TRP A 57 -10.93 -2.58 2.75
N VAL A 58 -10.55 -3.48 3.66
CA VAL A 58 -11.29 -4.71 3.89
C VAL A 58 -11.62 -4.81 5.38
N PRO A 59 -12.63 -5.60 5.76
CA PRO A 59 -13.04 -5.62 7.17
C PRO A 59 -11.98 -6.13 8.13
N GLY A 60 -11.27 -7.18 7.78
CA GLY A 60 -10.28 -7.75 8.67
C GLY A 60 -9.09 -8.33 7.93
N SER A 61 -8.10 -8.76 8.71
CA SER A 61 -6.87 -9.28 8.12
C SER A 61 -7.10 -10.55 7.30
N PHE A 62 -8.14 -11.30 7.63
CA PHE A 62 -8.44 -12.52 6.88
C PHE A 62 -8.75 -12.24 5.41
N GLU A 63 -9.26 -11.04 5.12
CA GLU A 63 -9.61 -10.68 3.76
C GLU A 63 -8.46 -10.08 2.98
N LEU A 64 -7.32 -9.82 3.63
CA LEU A 64 -6.21 -9.18 2.93
C LEU A 64 -5.66 -10.01 1.77
N PRO A 65 -5.46 -11.34 1.92
CA PRO A 65 -4.90 -12.08 0.80
C PRO A 65 -5.78 -12.06 -0.44
N ILE A 66 -7.09 -12.24 -0.28
CA ILE A 66 -7.96 -12.26 -1.46
C ILE A 66 -8.08 -10.86 -2.06
N ALA A 67 -8.07 -9.83 -1.23
CA ALA A 67 -8.11 -8.46 -1.74
C ALA A 67 -6.86 -8.13 -2.51
N ALA A 68 -5.70 -8.53 -1.99
CA ALA A 68 -4.44 -8.28 -2.68
C ALA A 68 -4.40 -9.01 -4.01
N LYS A 69 -4.84 -10.25 -4.02
CA LYS A 69 -4.84 -11.03 -5.26
C LYS A 69 -5.77 -10.42 -6.30
N THR A 70 -6.96 -10.00 -5.85
CA THR A 70 -7.93 -9.39 -6.75
C THR A 70 -7.38 -8.08 -7.32
N LEU A 71 -6.74 -7.29 -6.48
CA LEU A 71 -6.17 -6.03 -6.91
C LEU A 71 -5.08 -6.25 -7.97
N MET A 72 -4.24 -7.24 -7.73
CA MET A 72 -3.16 -7.54 -8.67
C MET A 72 -3.69 -8.02 -10.02
N LYS A 73 -4.85 -8.64 -10.04
CA LYS A 73 -5.45 -9.08 -11.30
C LYS A 73 -6.09 -7.94 -12.07
N LYS A 74 -6.59 -6.93 -11.36
CA LYS A 74 -7.33 -5.85 -12.00
C LYS A 74 -6.43 -4.82 -12.65
N LYS A 75 -5.25 -4.63 -12.11
CA LYS A 75 -4.38 -3.56 -12.52
C LYS A 75 -2.93 -3.99 -12.38
N SER A 76 -2.10 -3.42 -13.20
CA SER A 76 -0.66 -3.69 -13.12
C SER A 76 -0.05 -2.81 -12.04
N TYR A 77 0.25 -3.40 -10.90
CA TYR A 77 0.96 -2.69 -9.84
C TYR A 77 2.39 -3.16 -9.80
N ASP A 78 3.28 -2.24 -9.48
CA ASP A 78 4.67 -2.60 -9.24
C ASP A 78 4.82 -3.26 -7.89
N VAL A 79 4.00 -2.87 -6.93
CA VAL A 79 4.03 -3.48 -5.60
C VAL A 79 2.63 -3.39 -4.99
N VAL A 80 2.31 -4.38 -4.18
CA VAL A 80 1.08 -4.36 -3.37
C VAL A 80 1.49 -4.52 -1.93
N ILE A 81 1.01 -3.61 -1.09
CA ILE A 81 1.34 -3.58 0.34
C ILE A 81 0.09 -3.95 1.12
N ALA A 82 0.23 -4.89 2.05
CA ALA A 82 -0.89 -5.30 2.90
C ALA A 82 -0.63 -4.81 4.32
N LEU A 83 -1.61 -4.12 4.88
CA LEU A 83 -1.50 -3.52 6.20
C LEU A 83 -2.61 -4.05 7.10
N GLY A 84 -2.26 -4.54 8.30
CA GLY A 84 -3.22 -5.02 9.25
C GLY A 84 -2.61 -5.15 10.62
N ALA A 85 -3.49 -5.17 11.66
CA ALA A 85 -3.07 -5.47 13.02
C ALA A 85 -3.96 -6.62 13.50
N UNK A 86 -3.42 -7.72 13.52
CA UNK A 86 -4.13 -8.92 13.64
C UNK A 86 -4.77 -9.17 14.88
N UNK A 87 -5.55 -9.87 14.75
CA UNK A 87 -6.15 -10.22 15.86
C UNK A 87 -6.66 -11.31 15.78
#